data_745d0388523f154f23fc1838cd46e501
#
_entry.id   745d0388523f154f23fc1838cd46e501
#
_cell.length_a   1.000
_cell.length_b   1.000
_cell.length_c   1.000
_cell.angle_alpha   90.00
_cell.angle_beta   90.00
_cell.angle_gamma   90.00
#
_symmetry.space_group_name_H-M   'P 1'
#
loop_
_entity.id
_entity.type
_entity.pdbx_description
1 polymer ?
#
loop_
_entity_poly.entity_id
_entity_poly.type
_entity_poly.pdbx_seq_one_letter_code
_entity_poly.pdbx_strand_id
1 'polypeptide(L)'
;MHNAPKPNIDELPTKAQLRRSTILASIGAAVIAVTVYLPAEYAIDPTGIGRVIGLTEMGEIKVQLAAEAEADRLLDEQRAIEQPSQDQTSSVLDSVMGLLIGTAHAQEAQDTWTDTVTFTLEPGDTAEIKLTMAAGDVAEYAWTAEGGRVNFDLHAHSGGESIDYERGSGATNGEGSIEAPFAGDHGWFWRNRDSTPITMTINVRGEYSAVVETY
;
A
#
# COMPACT_ATOMS: atom_id res chain seq x y z
N MET A 1 27.22 -42.66 -17.77
CA MET A 1 26.14 -43.09 -16.85
C MET A 1 26.80 -43.77 -15.69
N HIS A 2 26.86 -43.18 -14.48
CA HIS A 2 27.37 -43.84 -13.30
C HIS A 2 26.27 -44.78 -12.75
N ASN A 3 26.42 -46.06 -12.97
CA ASN A 3 25.64 -47.11 -12.30
C ASN A 3 26.18 -47.25 -10.88
N ALA A 4 25.61 -46.52 -9.92
CA ALA A 4 25.89 -46.79 -8.52
C ALA A 4 25.45 -48.23 -8.17
N PRO A 5 26.25 -49.04 -7.45
CA PRO A 5 25.84 -50.39 -7.03
C PRO A 5 24.56 -50.29 -6.18
N LYS A 6 23.64 -51.25 -6.38
CA LYS A 6 22.42 -51.31 -5.57
C LYS A 6 22.80 -51.51 -4.10
N PRO A 7 22.20 -50.72 -3.17
CA PRO A 7 22.46 -50.90 -1.75
C PRO A 7 22.09 -52.29 -1.29
N ASN A 8 22.88 -52.84 -0.36
CA ASN A 8 22.66 -54.16 0.20
C ASN A 8 21.33 -54.12 1.01
N ILE A 9 20.58 -55.24 0.99
CA ILE A 9 19.28 -55.31 1.70
C ILE A 9 19.46 -55.09 3.20
N ASP A 10 20.63 -55.49 3.76
CA ASP A 10 20.98 -55.34 5.17
C ASP A 10 21.30 -53.85 5.56
N GLU A 11 21.56 -52.99 4.58
CA GLU A 11 21.82 -51.56 4.76
C GLU A 11 20.52 -50.72 4.69
N LEU A 12 19.40 -51.32 4.28
CA LEU A 12 18.12 -50.64 4.18
C LEU A 12 17.44 -50.52 5.55
N PRO A 13 16.84 -49.37 5.86
CA PRO A 13 16.14 -49.20 7.13
C PRO A 13 14.96 -50.17 7.25
N THR A 14 14.81 -50.77 8.42
CA THR A 14 13.69 -51.65 8.72
C THR A 14 12.34 -50.88 8.70
N LYS A 15 11.24 -51.61 8.46
CA LYS A 15 9.90 -51.04 8.51
C LYS A 15 9.59 -50.29 9.82
N ALA A 16 10.13 -50.79 10.94
CA ALA A 16 9.98 -50.16 12.25
C ALA A 16 10.76 -48.86 12.36
N GLN A 17 11.97 -48.79 11.79
CA GLN A 17 12.78 -47.54 11.72
C GLN A 17 12.12 -46.52 10.83
N LEU A 18 11.64 -46.88 9.64
CA LEU A 18 10.91 -46.01 8.75
C LEU A 18 9.66 -45.41 9.41
N ARG A 19 8.85 -46.25 10.07
CA ARG A 19 7.66 -45.79 10.79
C ARG A 19 8.03 -44.82 11.92
N ARG A 20 9.07 -45.10 12.70
CA ARG A 20 9.55 -44.16 13.74
C ARG A 20 10.01 -42.85 13.16
N SER A 21 10.83 -42.87 12.12
CA SER A 21 11.30 -41.64 11.45
C SER A 21 10.15 -40.79 10.90
N THR A 22 9.17 -41.45 10.26
CA THR A 22 7.97 -40.75 9.74
C THR A 22 7.16 -40.11 10.86
N ILE A 23 6.94 -40.81 11.97
CA ILE A 23 6.21 -40.27 13.13
C ILE A 23 6.97 -39.07 13.70
N LEU A 24 8.28 -39.18 13.92
CA LEU A 24 9.09 -38.07 14.44
C LEU A 24 9.12 -36.87 13.50
N ALA A 25 9.24 -37.11 12.19
CA ALA A 25 9.19 -36.07 11.18
C ALA A 25 7.80 -35.38 11.16
N SER A 26 6.71 -36.15 11.28
CA SER A 26 5.36 -35.57 11.35
C SER A 26 5.13 -34.70 12.60
N ILE A 27 5.65 -35.14 13.75
CA ILE A 27 5.61 -34.34 14.98
C ILE A 27 6.42 -33.07 14.83
N GLY A 28 7.64 -33.18 14.28
CA GLY A 28 8.48 -32.01 14.01
C GLY A 28 7.81 -31.00 13.04
N ALA A 29 7.20 -31.49 11.98
CA ALA A 29 6.45 -30.68 11.03
C ALA A 29 5.25 -29.98 11.70
N ALA A 30 4.50 -30.67 12.55
CA ALA A 30 3.39 -30.11 13.29
C ALA A 30 3.85 -29.01 14.27
N VAL A 31 4.97 -29.21 14.96
CA VAL A 31 5.55 -28.18 15.84
C VAL A 31 5.94 -26.95 15.05
N ILE A 32 6.66 -27.10 13.93
CA ILE A 32 7.04 -25.97 13.07
C ILE A 32 5.81 -25.26 12.50
N ALA A 33 4.79 -26.02 12.09
CA ALA A 33 3.56 -25.44 11.58
C ALA A 33 2.88 -24.52 12.63
N VAL A 34 2.81 -24.96 13.88
CA VAL A 34 2.12 -24.22 14.95
C VAL A 34 2.98 -23.06 15.48
N THR A 35 4.30 -23.24 15.58
CA THR A 35 5.17 -22.22 16.22
C THR A 35 5.77 -21.22 15.25
N VAL A 36 5.85 -21.55 13.96
CA VAL A 36 6.49 -20.70 12.93
C VAL A 36 5.51 -20.34 11.83
N TYR A 37 4.94 -21.35 11.15
CA TYR A 37 4.13 -21.13 9.95
C TYR A 37 2.83 -20.37 10.25
N LEU A 38 2.04 -20.78 11.24
CA LEU A 38 0.79 -20.10 11.58
C LEU A 38 1.00 -18.64 12.04
N PRO A 39 1.97 -18.33 12.91
CA PRO A 39 2.27 -16.94 13.25
C PRO A 39 2.75 -16.11 12.06
N ALA A 40 3.64 -16.64 11.23
CA ALA A 40 4.25 -15.91 10.12
C ALA A 40 3.31 -15.65 8.94
N GLU A 41 2.32 -16.54 8.70
CA GLU A 41 1.42 -16.40 7.56
C GLU A 41 0.03 -15.88 7.93
N TYR A 42 -0.45 -16.23 9.12
CA TYR A 42 -1.85 -15.94 9.50
C TYR A 42 -1.98 -15.14 10.80
N ALA A 43 -0.89 -14.69 11.41
CA ALA A 43 -0.89 -14.02 12.71
C ALA A 43 -1.50 -14.86 13.86
N ILE A 44 -1.61 -16.19 13.68
CA ILE A 44 -2.17 -17.11 14.66
C ILE A 44 -1.05 -17.68 15.51
N ASP A 45 -0.89 -17.21 16.73
CA ASP A 45 0.17 -17.66 17.66
C ASP A 45 -0.40 -18.28 18.95
N PRO A 46 -0.80 -19.55 18.92
CA PRO A 46 -1.34 -20.23 20.10
C PRO A 46 -0.30 -20.50 21.17
N THR A 47 1.00 -20.44 20.83
CA THR A 47 2.11 -20.74 21.74
C THR A 47 2.78 -19.49 22.34
N GLY A 48 2.56 -18.32 21.75
CA GLY A 48 3.25 -17.07 22.09
C GLY A 48 4.71 -17.00 21.58
N ILE A 49 5.23 -18.08 20.97
CA ILE A 49 6.60 -18.11 20.44
C ILE A 49 6.74 -17.15 19.26
N GLY A 50 5.75 -17.13 18.36
CA GLY A 50 5.74 -16.26 17.19
C GLY A 50 5.88 -14.78 17.54
N ARG A 51 5.20 -14.33 18.60
CA ARG A 51 5.31 -12.96 19.11
C ARG A 51 6.70 -12.63 19.64
N VAL A 52 7.33 -13.56 20.37
CA VAL A 52 8.67 -13.36 20.94
C VAL A 52 9.73 -13.20 19.86
N ILE A 53 9.57 -13.87 18.70
CA ILE A 53 10.54 -13.83 17.59
C ILE A 53 10.10 -12.92 16.43
N GLY A 54 9.00 -12.12 16.59
CA GLY A 54 8.53 -11.14 15.60
C GLY A 54 7.74 -11.75 14.42
N LEU A 55 7.43 -13.03 14.42
CA LEU A 55 6.70 -13.70 13.32
C LEU A 55 5.21 -13.33 13.31
N THR A 56 4.62 -13.03 14.47
CA THR A 56 3.20 -12.64 14.56
C THR A 56 2.98 -11.30 13.88
N GLU A 57 3.87 -10.32 14.09
CA GLU A 57 3.81 -9.00 13.43
C GLU A 57 3.94 -9.14 11.90
N MET A 58 4.84 -10.01 11.43
CA MET A 58 4.96 -10.31 9.99
C MET A 58 3.66 -10.92 9.45
N GLY A 59 3.02 -11.81 10.20
CA GLY A 59 1.74 -12.40 9.84
C GLY A 59 0.61 -11.36 9.77
N GLU A 60 0.57 -10.43 10.73
CA GLU A 60 -0.41 -9.32 10.74
C GLU A 60 -0.29 -8.45 9.49
N ILE A 61 0.94 -8.06 9.12
CA ILE A 61 1.20 -7.29 7.88
C ILE A 61 0.72 -8.07 6.65
N LYS A 62 1.02 -9.37 6.55
CA LYS A 62 0.57 -10.20 5.42
C LYS A 62 -0.95 -10.30 5.33
N VAL A 63 -1.63 -10.48 6.44
CA VAL A 63 -3.10 -10.54 6.51
C VAL A 63 -3.71 -9.20 6.09
N GLN A 64 -3.15 -8.07 6.53
CA GLN A 64 -3.58 -6.74 6.11
C GLN A 64 -3.40 -6.54 4.60
N LEU A 65 -2.22 -6.84 4.07
CA LEU A 65 -1.95 -6.72 2.63
C LEU A 65 -2.87 -7.61 1.78
N ALA A 66 -3.19 -8.82 2.26
CA ALA A 66 -4.15 -9.70 1.57
C ALA A 66 -5.58 -9.12 1.60
N ALA A 67 -6.00 -8.53 2.71
CA ALA A 67 -7.30 -7.89 2.84
C ALA A 67 -7.41 -6.63 1.95
N GLU A 68 -6.36 -5.81 1.88
CA GLU A 68 -6.28 -4.66 0.98
C GLU A 68 -6.37 -5.09 -0.48
N ALA A 69 -5.58 -6.10 -0.88
CA ALA A 69 -5.60 -6.62 -2.24
C ALA A 69 -6.98 -7.18 -2.66
N GLU A 70 -7.70 -7.82 -1.73
CA GLU A 70 -9.06 -8.29 -1.99
C GLU A 70 -10.06 -7.14 -2.09
N ALA A 71 -9.93 -6.10 -1.24
CA ALA A 71 -10.76 -4.91 -1.31
C ALA A 71 -10.56 -4.17 -2.65
N ASP A 72 -9.31 -4.00 -3.08
CA ASP A 72 -8.97 -3.40 -4.38
C ASP A 72 -9.57 -4.19 -5.54
N ARG A 73 -9.47 -5.53 -5.49
CA ARG A 73 -10.07 -6.41 -6.51
C ARG A 73 -11.58 -6.25 -6.61
N LEU A 74 -12.26 -6.17 -5.47
CA LEU A 74 -13.72 -5.98 -5.43
C LEU A 74 -14.14 -4.61 -5.97
N LEU A 75 -13.36 -3.55 -5.67
CA LEU A 75 -13.59 -2.21 -6.22
C LEU A 75 -13.40 -2.17 -7.74
N ASP A 76 -12.38 -2.85 -8.26
CA ASP A 76 -12.13 -2.94 -9.70
C ASP A 76 -13.25 -3.72 -10.41
N GLU A 77 -13.75 -4.79 -9.80
CA GLU A 77 -14.87 -5.59 -10.32
C GLU A 77 -16.19 -4.77 -10.34
N GLN A 78 -16.45 -3.97 -9.29
CA GLN A 78 -17.60 -3.06 -9.25
C GLN A 78 -17.50 -1.98 -10.32
N ARG A 79 -16.33 -1.36 -10.52
CA ARG A 79 -16.11 -0.35 -11.56
C ARG A 79 -16.26 -0.92 -12.98
N ALA A 80 -15.81 -2.15 -13.20
CA ALA A 80 -15.98 -2.83 -14.48
C ALA A 80 -17.45 -3.11 -14.82
N ILE A 81 -18.31 -3.25 -13.80
CA ILE A 81 -19.76 -3.43 -13.96
C ILE A 81 -20.47 -2.09 -14.19
N GLU A 82 -19.99 -1.00 -13.55
CA GLU A 82 -20.58 0.33 -13.63
C GLU A 82 -20.15 1.14 -14.87
N GLN A 83 -19.11 0.72 -15.61
CA GLN A 83 -18.74 1.26 -16.91
C GLN A 83 -19.26 0.37 -18.05
N PRO A 84 -20.52 0.53 -18.52
CA PRO A 84 -20.87 0.06 -19.85
C PRO A 84 -20.02 0.86 -20.83
N SER A 85 -19.34 0.16 -21.73
CA SER A 85 -18.53 0.70 -22.83
C SER A 85 -19.13 1.99 -23.39
N GLN A 86 -18.63 3.14 -22.98
CA GLN A 86 -18.96 4.41 -23.64
C GLN A 86 -18.15 4.46 -24.92
N ASP A 87 -18.77 3.96 -25.97
CA ASP A 87 -18.45 4.34 -27.33
C ASP A 87 -18.46 5.87 -27.45
N GLN A 88 -17.42 6.38 -28.08
CA GLN A 88 -17.15 7.78 -28.35
C GLN A 88 -18.32 8.49 -29.05
N THR A 89 -19.24 9.10 -28.33
CA THR A 89 -20.17 10.09 -28.87
C THR A 89 -20.71 11.02 -27.79
N SER A 90 -19.90 11.91 -27.25
CA SER A 90 -20.43 13.04 -26.45
C SER A 90 -19.48 14.23 -26.31
N SER A 91 -18.74 14.60 -27.36
CA SER A 91 -17.92 15.81 -27.30
C SER A 91 -18.66 17.11 -27.67
N VAL A 92 -19.93 17.05 -28.06
CA VAL A 92 -20.69 18.23 -28.55
C VAL A 92 -21.61 18.81 -27.48
N LEU A 93 -22.13 18.00 -26.55
CA LEU A 93 -23.01 18.49 -25.48
C LEU A 93 -22.26 19.16 -24.33
N ASP A 94 -21.07 18.70 -24.00
CA ASP A 94 -20.23 19.32 -22.95
C ASP A 94 -19.72 20.72 -23.37
N SER A 95 -19.48 20.92 -24.66
CA SER A 95 -19.06 22.24 -25.18
C SER A 95 -20.18 23.30 -25.16
N VAL A 96 -21.44 22.88 -25.18
CA VAL A 96 -22.59 23.81 -25.19
C VAL A 96 -23.04 24.16 -23.77
N MET A 97 -22.88 23.22 -22.80
CA MET A 97 -23.19 23.51 -21.39
C MET A 97 -22.15 24.42 -20.72
N GLY A 98 -20.89 24.35 -21.12
CA GLY A 98 -19.83 25.25 -20.63
C GLY A 98 -20.01 26.72 -21.03
N LEU A 99 -20.83 27.00 -22.08
CA LEU A 99 -21.06 28.38 -22.56
C LEU A 99 -22.24 29.08 -21.88
N LEU A 100 -23.10 28.36 -21.15
CA LEU A 100 -24.32 28.90 -20.53
C LEU A 100 -24.20 29.16 -19.02
N ILE A 101 -23.14 28.67 -18.38
CA ILE A 101 -22.83 29.01 -16.99
C ILE A 101 -21.85 30.19 -17.04
N GLY A 102 -22.40 31.39 -16.92
CA GLY A 102 -21.59 32.60 -16.81
C GLY A 102 -20.58 32.48 -15.68
N THR A 103 -19.28 32.47 -16.03
CA THR A 103 -18.18 32.57 -15.10
C THR A 103 -18.33 33.83 -14.27
N ALA A 104 -18.81 33.70 -13.05
CA ALA A 104 -18.48 34.66 -12.02
C ALA A 104 -16.97 34.49 -11.76
N HIS A 105 -16.14 35.31 -12.42
CA HIS A 105 -14.79 35.52 -12.00
C HIS A 105 -14.82 36.18 -10.62
N ALA A 106 -14.85 35.34 -9.55
CA ALA A 106 -14.20 35.74 -8.33
C ALA A 106 -12.72 35.89 -8.73
N GLN A 107 -12.16 37.04 -8.45
CA GLN A 107 -10.76 37.36 -8.68
C GLN A 107 -9.94 36.34 -7.86
N GLU A 108 -9.47 35.29 -8.53
CA GLU A 108 -8.54 34.34 -7.92
C GLU A 108 -7.30 35.14 -7.56
N ALA A 109 -7.08 35.34 -6.25
CA ALA A 109 -5.73 35.52 -5.77
C ALA A 109 -4.91 34.43 -6.42
N GLN A 110 -3.82 34.76 -7.11
CA GLN A 110 -2.93 33.76 -7.72
C GLN A 110 -2.43 32.86 -6.60
N ASP A 111 -3.10 31.73 -6.46
CA ASP A 111 -2.80 30.67 -5.51
C ASP A 111 -1.55 29.94 -6.01
N THR A 112 -0.39 30.61 -5.80
CA THR A 112 0.89 30.00 -6.13
C THR A 112 1.22 28.95 -5.07
N TRP A 113 1.37 27.71 -5.52
CA TRP A 113 1.92 26.64 -4.70
C TRP A 113 3.35 26.99 -4.27
N THR A 114 3.70 26.67 -3.03
CA THR A 114 5.04 26.93 -2.49
C THR A 114 6.05 25.95 -3.05
N ASP A 115 5.70 24.66 -3.02
CA ASP A 115 6.52 23.58 -3.55
C ASP A 115 5.70 22.69 -4.48
N THR A 116 6.36 22.16 -5.50
CA THR A 116 5.82 21.16 -6.42
C THR A 116 6.84 20.03 -6.58
N VAL A 117 6.43 18.80 -6.28
CA VAL A 117 7.26 17.60 -6.45
C VAL A 117 6.62 16.73 -7.53
N THR A 118 7.44 16.29 -8.50
CA THR A 118 7.02 15.38 -9.57
C THR A 118 7.96 14.18 -9.63
N PHE A 119 7.41 12.96 -9.64
CA PHE A 119 8.16 11.72 -9.68
C PHE A 119 7.39 10.63 -10.44
N THR A 120 8.07 9.55 -10.80
CA THR A 120 7.46 8.40 -11.48
C THR A 120 7.51 7.18 -10.58
N LEU A 121 6.38 6.46 -10.49
CA LEU A 121 6.27 5.16 -9.85
C LEU A 121 6.17 4.08 -10.91
N GLU A 122 7.19 3.21 -11.01
CA GLU A 122 7.10 1.99 -11.80
C GLU A 122 6.07 1.02 -11.19
N PRO A 123 5.59 -0.01 -11.92
CA PRO A 123 4.68 -1.00 -11.38
C PRO A 123 5.20 -1.65 -10.09
N GLY A 124 4.44 -1.48 -9.00
CA GLY A 124 4.79 -2.00 -7.67
C GLY A 124 5.59 -1.05 -6.79
N ASP A 125 6.12 0.05 -7.35
CA ASP A 125 6.89 1.05 -6.61
C ASP A 125 6.04 1.82 -5.58
N THR A 126 6.75 2.38 -4.61
CA THR A 126 6.20 3.24 -3.56
C THR A 126 6.97 4.55 -3.47
N ALA A 127 6.32 5.61 -3.03
CA ALA A 127 6.96 6.87 -2.66
C ALA A 127 6.32 7.44 -1.40
N GLU A 128 7.10 8.19 -0.66
CA GLU A 128 6.66 8.92 0.51
C GLU A 128 7.12 10.37 0.44
N ILE A 129 6.18 11.31 0.60
CA ILE A 129 6.44 12.74 0.71
C ILE A 129 5.93 13.21 2.06
N LYS A 130 6.81 13.79 2.86
CA LYS A 130 6.49 14.30 4.20
C LYS A 130 6.79 15.80 4.31
N LEU A 131 5.90 16.49 5.00
CA LEU A 131 6.07 17.88 5.43
C LEU A 131 6.51 17.88 6.89
N THR A 132 7.63 18.48 7.22
CA THR A 132 8.02 18.69 8.62
C THR A 132 7.26 19.88 9.17
N MET A 133 6.31 19.64 10.08
CA MET A 133 5.35 20.63 10.60
C MET A 133 5.48 20.75 12.12
N ALA A 134 5.22 21.96 12.65
CA ALA A 134 5.02 22.16 14.07
C ALA A 134 3.55 21.87 14.45
N ALA A 135 3.29 21.66 15.75
CA ALA A 135 1.92 21.46 16.22
C ALA A 135 1.07 22.73 15.94
N GLY A 136 -0.06 22.57 15.31
CA GLY A 136 -0.98 23.64 14.90
C GLY A 136 -0.71 24.22 13.50
N ASP A 137 0.38 23.82 12.83
CA ASP A 137 0.65 24.24 11.45
C ASP A 137 -0.40 23.69 10.51
N VAL A 138 -0.73 24.48 9.45
CA VAL A 138 -1.69 24.11 8.42
C VAL A 138 -1.02 24.16 7.05
N ALA A 139 -1.14 23.08 6.30
CA ALA A 139 -0.70 22.98 4.92
C ALA A 139 -1.85 22.54 4.00
N GLU A 140 -1.97 23.20 2.84
CA GLU A 140 -2.90 22.82 1.78
C GLU A 140 -2.14 22.02 0.69
N TYR A 141 -2.84 21.09 0.05
CA TYR A 141 -2.26 20.24 -0.97
C TYR A 141 -3.21 19.92 -2.10
N ALA A 142 -2.63 19.61 -3.26
CA ALA A 142 -3.30 18.94 -4.36
C ALA A 142 -2.30 18.02 -5.06
N TRP A 143 -2.70 16.76 -5.33
CA TRP A 143 -1.88 15.83 -6.08
C TRP A 143 -2.67 15.15 -7.20
N THR A 144 -1.93 14.72 -8.24
CA THR A 144 -2.47 13.99 -9.40
C THR A 144 -1.59 12.79 -9.72
N ALA A 145 -2.22 11.72 -10.24
CA ALA A 145 -1.57 10.53 -10.76
C ALA A 145 -1.94 10.38 -12.24
N GLU A 146 -0.97 10.58 -13.13
CA GLU A 146 -1.15 10.46 -14.58
C GLU A 146 -0.62 9.11 -15.09
N GLY A 147 -1.42 8.42 -15.88
CA GLY A 147 -1.07 7.13 -16.49
C GLY A 147 -1.60 5.93 -15.73
N GLY A 148 -2.24 6.10 -14.57
CA GLY A 148 -2.81 5.01 -13.77
C GLY A 148 -3.40 5.48 -12.46
N ARG A 149 -3.61 4.53 -11.54
CA ARG A 149 -4.24 4.74 -10.23
C ARG A 149 -3.29 4.32 -9.12
N VAL A 150 -3.33 5.03 -8.00
CA VAL A 150 -2.51 4.74 -6.83
C VAL A 150 -3.36 4.42 -5.61
N ASN A 151 -2.84 3.58 -4.74
CA ASN A 151 -3.29 3.53 -3.36
C ASN A 151 -2.48 4.55 -2.57
N PHE A 152 -3.14 5.26 -1.67
CA PHE A 152 -2.49 6.28 -0.84
C PHE A 152 -2.87 6.18 0.63
N ASP A 153 -1.98 6.69 1.46
CA ASP A 153 -2.13 6.81 2.90
C ASP A 153 -1.56 8.16 3.35
N LEU A 154 -2.44 9.05 3.81
CA LEU A 154 -2.08 10.33 4.40
C LEU A 154 -2.01 10.16 5.91
N HIS A 155 -0.80 10.19 6.47
CA HIS A 155 -0.56 9.92 7.88
C HIS A 155 0.61 10.75 8.44
N ALA A 156 0.76 10.73 9.76
CA ALA A 156 1.90 11.33 10.44
C ALA A 156 2.36 10.49 11.62
N HIS A 157 3.64 10.64 11.96
CA HIS A 157 4.24 10.03 13.15
C HIS A 157 5.39 10.88 13.70
N SER A 158 5.54 10.88 15.02
CA SER A 158 6.65 11.53 15.72
C SER A 158 6.76 11.02 17.14
N GLY A 159 7.92 10.50 17.55
CA GLY A 159 8.26 10.22 18.96
C GLY A 159 7.29 9.31 19.74
N GLY A 160 6.46 8.50 19.07
CA GLY A 160 5.45 7.65 19.68
C GLY A 160 4.01 8.16 19.52
N GLU A 161 3.83 9.32 18.92
CA GLU A 161 2.52 9.82 18.44
C GLU A 161 2.33 9.45 16.99
N SER A 162 1.10 9.10 16.58
CA SER A 162 0.73 8.83 15.20
C SER A 162 -0.72 9.23 14.94
N ILE A 163 -1.00 9.61 13.71
CA ILE A 163 -2.36 9.89 13.22
C ILE A 163 -2.50 9.44 11.78
N ASP A 164 -3.62 8.81 11.48
CA ASP A 164 -4.08 8.55 10.12
C ASP A 164 -5.13 9.61 9.76
N TYR A 165 -4.89 10.37 8.70
CA TYR A 165 -5.83 11.39 8.21
C TYR A 165 -6.80 10.80 7.19
N GLU A 166 -6.26 10.17 6.16
CA GLU A 166 -7.04 9.63 5.05
C GLU A 166 -6.30 8.47 4.36
N ARG A 167 -7.06 7.48 3.88
CA ARG A 167 -6.57 6.39 3.04
C ARG A 167 -7.48 6.19 1.85
N GLY A 168 -6.91 5.85 0.71
CA GLY A 168 -7.68 5.55 -0.49
C GLY A 168 -7.01 4.55 -1.39
N SER A 169 -7.84 3.86 -2.19
CA SER A 169 -7.40 2.89 -3.17
C SER A 169 -7.90 3.27 -4.56
N GLY A 170 -7.01 3.11 -5.56
CA GLY A 170 -7.35 3.35 -6.96
C GLY A 170 -7.68 4.81 -7.28
N ALA A 171 -7.08 5.75 -6.57
CA ALA A 171 -7.26 7.18 -6.77
C ALA A 171 -6.36 7.72 -7.89
N THR A 172 -6.81 8.77 -8.58
CA THR A 172 -6.05 9.48 -9.61
C THR A 172 -5.71 10.92 -9.21
N ASN A 173 -6.30 11.41 -8.13
CA ASN A 173 -6.05 12.73 -7.57
C ASN A 173 -6.52 12.80 -6.12
N GLY A 174 -6.08 13.84 -5.41
CA GLY A 174 -6.57 14.22 -4.09
C GLY A 174 -6.21 15.67 -3.79
N GLU A 175 -7.05 16.34 -3.00
CA GLU A 175 -6.84 17.72 -2.56
C GLU A 175 -7.40 17.92 -1.16
N GLY A 176 -6.83 18.84 -0.40
CA GLY A 176 -7.30 19.11 0.95
C GLY A 176 -6.34 19.96 1.76
N SER A 177 -6.47 19.85 3.08
CA SER A 177 -5.58 20.50 4.04
C SER A 177 -5.22 19.54 5.19
N ILE A 178 -4.00 19.67 5.70
CA ILE A 178 -3.50 19.01 6.90
C ILE A 178 -3.38 20.05 7.99
N GLU A 179 -3.97 19.80 9.16
CA GLU A 179 -3.65 20.51 10.41
C GLU A 179 -2.85 19.54 11.28
N ALA A 180 -1.63 19.92 11.66
CA ALA A 180 -0.73 19.07 12.42
C ALA A 180 -1.11 19.05 13.90
N PRO A 181 -1.60 17.94 14.48
CA PRO A 181 -1.96 17.88 15.89
C PRO A 181 -0.73 17.81 16.82
N PHE A 182 0.42 17.46 16.29
CA PHE A 182 1.71 17.40 16.98
C PHE A 182 2.85 17.78 16.02
N ALA A 183 4.00 18.15 16.57
CA ALA A 183 5.20 18.40 15.76
C ALA A 183 5.76 17.09 15.22
N GLY A 184 5.98 17.00 13.90
CA GLY A 184 6.47 15.80 13.26
C GLY A 184 6.43 15.84 11.73
N ASP A 185 6.55 14.65 11.14
CA ASP A 185 6.52 14.47 9.70
C ASP A 185 5.14 14.01 9.26
N HIS A 186 4.40 14.89 8.58
CA HIS A 186 3.04 14.71 8.11
C HIS A 186 3.02 14.59 6.60
N GLY A 187 2.34 13.59 6.03
CA GLY A 187 2.28 13.49 4.58
C GLY A 187 1.85 12.14 4.04
N TRP A 188 2.20 11.89 2.81
CA TRP A 188 1.62 10.87 1.98
C TRP A 188 2.60 9.74 1.73
N PHE A 189 2.04 8.54 1.73
CA PHE A 189 2.61 7.35 1.12
C PHE A 189 1.74 6.99 -0.09
N TRP A 190 2.36 6.69 -1.25
CA TRP A 190 1.67 6.18 -2.43
C TRP A 190 2.27 4.87 -2.88
N ARG A 191 1.42 4.05 -3.49
CA ARG A 191 1.84 2.81 -4.12
C ARG A 191 1.17 2.64 -5.48
N ASN A 192 1.98 2.37 -6.52
CA ASN A 192 1.50 1.98 -7.82
C ASN A 192 1.10 0.49 -7.80
N ARG A 193 -0.19 0.20 -7.94
CA ARG A 193 -0.74 -1.16 -8.06
C ARG A 193 -1.08 -1.52 -9.51
N ASP A 194 -1.03 -0.57 -10.44
CA ASP A 194 -1.25 -0.80 -11.85
C ASP A 194 -0.01 -1.41 -12.51
N SER A 195 -0.16 -1.93 -13.72
CA SER A 195 0.92 -2.57 -14.49
C SER A 195 1.69 -1.61 -15.39
N THR A 196 1.40 -0.31 -15.30
CA THR A 196 1.99 0.78 -16.08
C THR A 196 2.68 1.80 -15.17
N PRO A 197 3.73 2.49 -15.63
CA PRO A 197 4.32 3.61 -14.91
C PRO A 197 3.31 4.73 -14.70
N ILE A 198 3.34 5.37 -13.54
CA ILE A 198 2.47 6.47 -13.14
C ILE A 198 3.31 7.69 -12.82
N THR A 199 2.99 8.84 -13.42
CA THR A 199 3.62 10.12 -13.06
C THR A 199 2.79 10.79 -11.98
N MET A 200 3.40 10.98 -10.81
CA MET A 200 2.82 11.67 -9.67
C MET A 200 3.27 13.12 -9.66
N THR A 201 2.35 14.03 -9.40
CA THR A 201 2.66 15.44 -9.12
C THR A 201 1.91 15.85 -7.85
N ILE A 202 2.63 16.36 -6.85
CA ILE A 202 2.05 16.95 -5.66
C ILE A 202 2.47 18.41 -5.53
N ASN A 203 1.51 19.25 -5.26
CA ASN A 203 1.67 20.66 -4.97
C ASN A 203 1.29 20.91 -3.51
N VAL A 204 2.11 21.67 -2.80
CA VAL A 204 1.88 22.01 -1.39
C VAL A 204 2.13 23.49 -1.13
N ARG A 205 1.41 24.04 -0.16
CA ARG A 205 1.59 25.42 0.37
C ARG A 205 1.13 25.47 1.82
N GLY A 206 1.55 26.48 2.55
CA GLY A 206 1.16 26.73 3.95
C GLY A 206 2.35 26.68 4.89
N GLU A 207 2.12 26.18 6.10
CA GLU A 207 3.07 26.23 7.20
C GLU A 207 3.78 24.88 7.35
N TYR A 208 5.04 24.79 6.89
CA TYR A 208 5.96 23.67 7.07
C TYR A 208 7.39 24.16 6.88
N SER A 209 8.34 23.45 7.46
CA SER A 209 9.76 23.84 7.45
C SER A 209 10.58 23.11 6.39
N ALA A 210 10.14 21.94 5.95
CA ALA A 210 10.81 21.12 4.93
C ALA A 210 9.84 20.17 4.24
N VAL A 211 10.17 19.84 2.98
CA VAL A 211 9.60 18.71 2.23
C VAL A 211 10.65 17.60 2.20
N VAL A 212 10.32 16.42 2.69
CA VAL A 212 11.18 15.24 2.72
C VAL A 212 10.64 14.21 1.76
N GLU A 213 11.50 13.75 0.85
CA GLU A 213 11.15 12.84 -0.25
C GLU A 213 11.86 11.50 -0.07
N THR A 214 11.12 10.39 -0.24
CA THR A 214 11.66 9.02 -0.23
C THR A 214 10.99 8.23 -1.35
N TYR A 215 11.81 7.70 -2.26
CA TYR A 215 11.40 6.90 -3.43
C TYR A 215 12.03 5.52 -3.38
#